data_d9e83bee2960254948bcd4fdbffc7aec
#
_entry.id   d9e83bee2960254948bcd4fdbffc7aec
#
_cell.length_a   1.000
_cell.length_b   1.000
_cell.length_c   1.000
_cell.angle_alpha   90.00
_cell.angle_beta   90.00
_cell.angle_gamma   90.00
#
_symmetry.space_group_name_H-M   'P 1'
#
loop_
_entity.id
_entity.type
_entity.pdbx_description
1 polymer ?
#
loop_
_entity_poly.entity_id
_entity_poly.type
_entity_poly.pdbx_seq_one_letter_code
_entity_poly.pdbx_strand_id
1 'polypeptide(L)'
;MRKFILVSLAILSASSFAGNDMYVLGGVGINKDDGGLQFTAGSQILDTNFHLESTMNYIDSDSKMVTQDIHGDLTKYKDNFKHFKMSLAPVYKYSFDESFAIYGKVGLAYSNFNSKSTRTDKDGSVNSKYSNSEWGATYGIGAEFKSIRPMFGHSKFMARVGFDFYDYNSGGLNLINEGTLGLQAGFTF
;
A
#
# COMPACT_ATOMS: atom_id res chain seq x y z
N MET A 1 -6.17 15.15 4.38
CA MET A 1 -7.03 14.30 3.54
C MET A 1 -7.43 14.94 2.21
N ARG A 2 -7.95 16.17 2.12
CA ARG A 2 -8.35 16.79 0.83
C ARG A 2 -7.24 16.90 -0.22
N LYS A 3 -5.98 17.12 0.17
CA LYS A 3 -4.84 17.24 -0.77
C LYS A 3 -4.44 15.92 -1.44
N PHE A 4 -4.68 14.79 -0.81
CA PHE A 4 -4.32 13.45 -1.33
C PHE A 4 -5.34 12.94 -2.36
N ILE A 5 -6.61 13.26 -2.20
CA ILE A 5 -7.66 12.94 -3.19
C ILE A 5 -7.36 13.63 -4.52
N LEU A 6 -6.83 14.86 -4.50
CA LEU A 6 -6.46 15.60 -5.70
C LEU A 6 -5.30 14.98 -6.47
N VAL A 7 -4.31 14.37 -5.78
CA VAL A 7 -3.18 13.70 -6.45
C VAL A 7 -3.66 12.41 -7.12
N SER A 8 -4.53 11.65 -6.48
CA SER A 8 -5.11 10.43 -7.08
C SER A 8 -6.00 10.74 -8.29
N LEU A 9 -6.78 11.84 -8.25
CA LEU A 9 -7.55 12.30 -9.40
C LEU A 9 -6.65 12.82 -10.53
N ALA A 10 -5.54 13.48 -10.23
CA ALA A 10 -4.60 13.96 -11.23
C ALA A 10 -3.91 12.82 -11.99
N ILE A 11 -3.64 11.69 -11.31
CA ILE A 11 -3.09 10.49 -11.94
C ILE A 11 -4.12 9.86 -12.89
N LEU A 12 -5.40 9.83 -12.50
CA LEU A 12 -6.50 9.36 -13.36
C LEU A 12 -6.73 10.30 -14.56
N SER A 13 -6.51 11.59 -14.44
CA SER A 13 -6.65 12.52 -15.56
C SER A 13 -5.45 12.51 -16.51
N ALA A 14 -4.26 12.12 -16.06
CA ALA A 14 -3.10 11.91 -16.92
C ALA A 14 -3.25 10.68 -17.85
N SER A 15 -4.23 9.83 -17.60
CA SER A 15 -4.56 8.67 -18.42
C SER A 15 -5.02 9.00 -19.85
N SER A 16 -5.33 10.25 -20.15
CA SER A 16 -5.63 10.71 -21.51
C SER A 16 -4.43 10.60 -22.48
N PHE A 17 -3.23 10.40 -21.97
CA PHE A 17 -2.00 10.21 -22.74
C PHE A 17 -1.50 8.76 -22.73
N ALA A 18 -2.22 7.88 -22.06
CA ALA A 18 -1.81 6.49 -21.90
C ALA A 18 -2.42 5.61 -22.99
N GLY A 19 -1.66 4.61 -23.41
CA GLY A 19 -2.10 3.57 -24.33
C GLY A 19 -3.32 2.79 -23.83
N ASN A 20 -3.71 1.80 -24.56
CA ASN A 20 -5.01 1.12 -24.46
C ASN A 20 -5.26 0.24 -23.22
N ASP A 21 -4.29 0.08 -22.30
CA ASP A 21 -4.41 -0.80 -21.13
C ASP A 21 -4.33 0.01 -19.81
N MET A 22 -5.47 0.51 -19.35
CA MET A 22 -5.64 1.03 -17.99
C MET A 22 -6.15 -0.07 -17.07
N TYR A 23 -5.76 -0.05 -15.81
CA TYR A 23 -6.28 -0.96 -14.79
C TYR A 23 -6.48 -0.30 -13.44
N VAL A 24 -7.47 -0.82 -12.71
CA VAL A 24 -7.75 -0.46 -11.32
C VAL A 24 -7.95 -1.75 -10.52
N LEU A 25 -7.17 -1.89 -9.45
CA LEU A 25 -7.17 -3.06 -8.58
C LEU A 25 -7.44 -2.64 -7.15
N GLY A 26 -8.19 -3.45 -6.43
CA GLY A 26 -8.38 -3.36 -5.00
C GLY A 26 -8.03 -4.69 -4.34
N GLY A 27 -7.60 -4.64 -3.09
CA GLY A 27 -7.24 -5.86 -2.37
C GLY A 27 -6.69 -5.60 -0.99
N VAL A 28 -5.85 -6.51 -0.54
CA VAL A 28 -5.22 -6.47 0.77
C VAL A 28 -3.71 -6.47 0.64
N GLY A 29 -3.06 -5.68 1.47
CA GLY A 29 -1.62 -5.71 1.69
C GLY A 29 -1.32 -6.26 3.07
N ILE A 30 -0.46 -7.27 3.15
CA ILE A 30 -0.06 -7.93 4.39
C ILE A 30 1.40 -7.59 4.65
N ASN A 31 1.69 -7.07 5.82
CA ASN A 31 3.01 -6.71 6.26
C ASN A 31 3.27 -7.33 7.62
N LYS A 32 4.21 -8.28 7.73
CA LYS A 32 4.50 -9.05 8.95
C LYS A 32 3.24 -9.44 9.74
N ASP A 33 2.85 -8.59 10.69
CA ASP A 33 1.77 -8.86 11.66
C ASP A 33 0.49 -8.07 11.36
N ASP A 34 0.54 -7.15 10.38
CA ASP A 34 -0.57 -6.25 10.07
C ASP A 34 -1.05 -6.38 8.64
N GLY A 35 -2.37 -6.35 8.49
CA GLY A 35 -3.05 -6.31 7.21
C GLY A 35 -3.74 -4.97 6.98
N GLY A 36 -3.82 -4.56 5.72
CA GLY A 36 -4.48 -3.32 5.33
C GLY A 36 -5.12 -3.40 3.96
N LEU A 37 -5.84 -2.35 3.61
CA LEU A 37 -6.41 -2.20 2.29
C LEU A 37 -5.34 -1.70 1.31
N GLN A 38 -5.33 -2.26 0.11
CA GLN A 38 -4.45 -1.86 -0.97
C GLN A 38 -5.25 -1.52 -2.22
N PHE A 39 -4.94 -0.37 -2.83
CA PHE A 39 -5.53 0.07 -4.09
C PHE A 39 -4.40 0.40 -5.06
N THR A 40 -4.56 -0.04 -6.31
CA THR A 40 -3.59 0.21 -7.37
C THR A 40 -4.32 0.70 -8.60
N ALA A 41 -3.81 1.75 -9.21
CA ALA A 41 -4.23 2.22 -10.52
C ALA A 41 -2.99 2.37 -11.41
N GLY A 42 -3.09 1.90 -12.64
CA GLY A 42 -1.98 1.98 -13.59
C GLY A 42 -2.45 2.10 -15.02
N SER A 43 -1.54 2.55 -15.86
CA SER A 43 -1.79 2.70 -17.29
C SER A 43 -0.54 2.41 -18.07
N GLN A 44 -0.70 1.77 -19.22
CA GLN A 44 0.36 1.53 -20.17
C GLN A 44 0.91 2.84 -20.72
N ILE A 45 2.23 2.93 -20.84
CA ILE A 45 2.91 4.09 -21.43
C ILE A 45 3.14 3.79 -22.91
N LEU A 46 2.38 4.47 -23.77
CA LEU A 46 2.39 4.20 -25.21
C LEU A 46 2.20 2.67 -25.44
N ASP A 47 2.42 2.15 -26.58
CA ASP A 47 2.27 0.70 -26.87
C ASP A 47 3.54 -0.08 -26.44
N THR A 48 4.01 0.12 -25.22
CA THR A 48 5.22 -0.52 -24.67
C THR A 48 4.86 -1.49 -23.52
N ASN A 49 5.83 -2.26 -23.06
CA ASN A 49 5.70 -3.10 -21.86
C ASN A 49 5.84 -2.30 -20.55
N PHE A 50 5.99 -0.98 -20.64
CA PHE A 50 6.05 -0.11 -19.48
C PHE A 50 4.67 0.45 -19.12
N HIS A 51 4.40 0.48 -17.82
CA HIS A 51 3.20 1.09 -17.23
C HIS A 51 3.65 2.10 -16.18
N LEU A 52 2.83 3.12 -15.96
CA LEU A 52 2.96 3.98 -14.80
C LEU A 52 1.89 3.55 -13.78
N GLU A 53 2.31 3.27 -12.56
CA GLU A 53 1.45 2.73 -11.51
C GLU A 53 1.49 3.59 -10.26
N SER A 54 0.34 3.85 -9.67
CA SER A 54 0.20 4.39 -8.32
C SER A 54 -0.43 3.33 -7.43
N THR A 55 0.21 3.04 -6.29
CA THR A 55 -0.31 2.12 -5.28
C THR A 55 -0.50 2.85 -3.97
N MET A 56 -1.64 2.63 -3.31
CA MET A 56 -1.98 3.15 -2.00
C MET A 56 -2.22 1.99 -1.04
N ASN A 57 -1.62 2.06 0.15
CA ASN A 57 -1.85 1.12 1.24
C ASN A 57 -2.34 1.88 2.47
N TYR A 58 -3.35 1.35 3.13
CA TYR A 58 -3.86 1.88 4.39
C TYR A 58 -4.00 0.78 5.42
N ILE A 59 -3.27 0.92 6.51
CA ILE A 59 -3.28 -0.01 7.64
C ILE A 59 -3.82 0.77 8.85
N ASP A 60 -4.78 0.18 9.56
CA ASP A 60 -5.33 0.69 10.81
C ASP A 60 -5.34 -0.48 11.80
N SER A 61 -4.56 -0.40 12.86
CA SER A 61 -4.39 -1.50 13.81
C SER A 61 -4.50 -0.98 15.24
N ASP A 62 -5.24 -1.73 16.04
CA ASP A 62 -5.45 -1.49 17.46
C ASP A 62 -4.88 -2.65 18.27
N SER A 63 -3.98 -2.35 19.19
CA SER A 63 -3.45 -3.30 20.15
C SER A 63 -3.86 -2.92 21.58
N LYS A 64 -4.23 -3.92 22.38
CA LYS A 64 -4.53 -3.74 23.79
C LYS A 64 -3.77 -4.78 24.60
N MET A 65 -3.02 -4.31 25.58
CA MET A 65 -2.30 -5.17 26.49
C MET A 65 -2.62 -4.77 27.93
N VAL A 66 -2.77 -5.77 28.79
CA VAL A 66 -2.93 -5.57 30.23
C VAL A 66 -1.76 -6.28 30.92
N THR A 67 -1.01 -5.55 31.72
CA THR A 67 0.07 -6.08 32.55
C THR A 67 -0.26 -5.92 34.02
N GLN A 68 0.16 -6.86 34.84
CA GLN A 68 0.03 -6.80 36.29
C GLN A 68 1.44 -6.78 36.88
N ASP A 69 1.66 -5.87 37.82
CA ASP A 69 2.94 -5.78 38.52
C ASP A 69 3.00 -6.78 39.70
N ILE A 70 4.14 -6.82 40.40
CA ILE A 70 4.38 -7.71 41.56
C ILE A 70 3.49 -7.37 42.77
N HIS A 71 2.87 -6.21 42.80
CA HIS A 71 1.95 -5.75 43.85
C HIS A 71 0.48 -6.01 43.50
N GLY A 72 0.21 -6.59 42.29
CA GLY A 72 -1.12 -6.85 41.82
C GLY A 72 -1.79 -5.68 41.09
N ASP A 73 -1.09 -4.55 40.92
CA ASP A 73 -1.63 -3.39 40.21
C ASP A 73 -1.70 -3.64 38.70
N LEU A 74 -2.85 -3.30 38.11
CA LEU A 74 -3.09 -3.49 36.67
C LEU A 74 -2.74 -2.20 35.90
N THR A 75 -1.88 -2.36 34.90
CA THR A 75 -1.59 -1.31 33.89
C THR A 75 -2.16 -1.75 32.55
N LYS A 76 -3.02 -0.89 31.96
CA LYS A 76 -3.63 -1.09 30.66
C LYS A 76 -2.91 -0.24 29.62
N TYR A 77 -2.49 -0.86 28.54
CA TYR A 77 -1.93 -0.21 27.35
C TYR A 77 -2.92 -0.34 26.21
N LYS A 78 -3.17 0.76 25.54
CA LYS A 78 -3.93 0.80 24.30
C LYS A 78 -3.13 1.57 23.27
N ASP A 79 -2.71 0.88 22.23
CA ASP A 79 -1.99 1.43 21.09
C ASP A 79 -2.88 1.40 19.87
N ASN A 80 -3.03 2.53 19.21
CA ASN A 80 -3.68 2.66 17.92
C ASN A 80 -2.65 3.22 16.95
N PHE A 81 -2.42 2.53 15.86
CA PHE A 81 -1.59 3.08 14.81
C PHE A 81 -2.29 3.05 13.45
N LYS A 82 -2.01 4.10 12.69
CA LYS A 82 -2.50 4.29 11.32
C LYS A 82 -1.32 4.54 10.42
N HIS A 83 -1.21 3.72 9.41
CA HIS A 83 -0.13 3.82 8.44
C HIS A 83 -0.72 3.97 7.04
N PHE A 84 -0.43 5.10 6.42
CA PHE A 84 -0.76 5.37 5.04
C PHE A 84 0.51 5.37 4.21
N LYS A 85 0.55 4.57 3.16
CA LYS A 85 1.64 4.53 2.19
C LYS A 85 1.09 4.82 0.80
N MET A 86 1.83 5.55 0.01
CA MET A 86 1.52 5.80 -1.40
C MET A 86 2.81 5.68 -2.21
N SER A 87 2.74 5.07 -3.38
CA SER A 87 3.87 4.98 -4.28
C SER A 87 3.48 5.37 -5.70
N LEU A 88 4.47 5.83 -6.45
CA LEU A 88 4.40 6.07 -7.89
C LEU A 88 5.61 5.42 -8.54
N ALA A 89 5.38 4.49 -9.45
CA ALA A 89 6.44 3.67 -10.01
C ALA A 89 6.20 3.35 -11.49
N PRO A 90 7.20 3.48 -12.36
CA PRO A 90 7.25 2.74 -13.61
C PRO A 90 7.30 1.24 -13.31
N VAL A 91 6.51 0.49 -14.07
CA VAL A 91 6.37 -0.97 -13.99
C VAL A 91 6.70 -1.55 -15.35
N TYR A 92 7.63 -2.48 -15.38
CA TYR A 92 7.88 -3.28 -16.58
C TYR A 92 7.17 -4.61 -16.45
N LYS A 93 6.36 -4.97 -17.47
CA LYS A 93 5.63 -6.23 -17.53
C LYS A 93 6.20 -7.11 -18.65
N TYR A 94 6.39 -8.38 -18.30
CA TYR A 94 6.74 -9.42 -19.26
C TYR A 94 5.61 -10.44 -19.32
N SER A 95 4.88 -10.46 -20.44
CA SER A 95 3.77 -11.38 -20.67
C SER A 95 4.30 -12.67 -21.28
N PHE A 96 3.95 -13.80 -20.67
CA PHE A 96 4.24 -15.14 -21.21
C PHE A 96 3.22 -15.51 -22.28
N ASP A 97 1.97 -15.09 -22.06
CA ASP A 97 0.84 -15.30 -22.95
C ASP A 97 -0.20 -14.16 -22.77
N GLU A 98 -1.41 -14.33 -23.29
CA GLU A 98 -2.48 -13.35 -23.19
C GLU A 98 -3.03 -13.18 -21.75
N SER A 99 -2.77 -14.14 -20.87
CA SER A 99 -3.35 -14.20 -19.51
C SER A 99 -2.34 -13.97 -18.41
N PHE A 100 -1.11 -14.38 -18.56
CA PHE A 100 -0.12 -14.39 -17.50
C PHE A 100 1.05 -13.47 -17.81
N ALA A 101 1.37 -12.63 -16.84
CA ALA A 101 2.56 -11.79 -16.87
C ALA A 101 3.25 -11.77 -15.50
N ILE A 102 4.56 -11.52 -15.54
CA ILE A 102 5.31 -11.08 -14.36
C ILE A 102 5.64 -9.60 -14.52
N TYR A 103 5.84 -8.93 -13.41
CA TYR A 103 6.23 -7.54 -13.43
C TYR A 103 7.30 -7.21 -12.41
N GLY A 104 8.07 -6.17 -12.72
CA GLY A 104 8.97 -5.52 -11.78
C GLY A 104 8.71 -4.03 -11.78
N LYS A 105 8.85 -3.39 -10.62
CA LYS A 105 8.68 -1.96 -10.46
C LYS A 105 9.75 -1.35 -9.57
N VAL A 106 10.06 -0.08 -9.82
CA VAL A 106 10.91 0.75 -8.98
C VAL A 106 10.39 2.18 -9.04
N GLY A 107 10.36 2.88 -7.92
CA GLY A 107 9.78 4.22 -7.92
C GLY A 107 9.97 4.95 -6.59
N LEU A 108 9.13 5.97 -6.41
CA LEU A 108 9.10 6.79 -5.21
C LEU A 108 7.93 6.38 -4.32
N ALA A 109 8.15 6.43 -3.02
CA ALA A 109 7.12 6.18 -2.03
C ALA A 109 7.04 7.33 -1.02
N TYR A 110 5.85 7.53 -0.51
CA TYR A 110 5.53 8.41 0.60
C TYR A 110 4.83 7.63 1.69
N SER A 111 5.27 7.82 2.92
CA SER A 111 4.69 7.20 4.11
C SER A 111 4.21 8.29 5.08
N ASN A 112 3.06 8.06 5.70
CA ASN A 112 2.58 8.83 6.84
C ASN A 112 2.13 7.86 7.93
N PHE A 113 2.85 7.90 9.05
CA PHE A 113 2.62 7.07 10.21
C PHE A 113 2.11 7.91 11.37
N ASN A 114 1.01 7.48 11.99
CA ASN A 114 0.43 8.10 13.17
C ASN A 114 0.20 7.04 14.24
N SER A 115 0.80 7.21 15.39
CA SER A 115 0.61 6.34 16.56
C SER A 115 0.04 7.12 17.73
N LYS A 116 -0.91 6.50 18.44
CA LYS A 116 -1.44 6.99 19.71
C LYS A 116 -1.34 5.87 20.71
N SER A 117 -0.57 6.11 21.78
CA SER A 117 -0.44 5.19 22.90
C SER A 117 -1.11 5.79 24.14
N THR A 118 -1.93 4.99 24.79
CA THR A 118 -2.58 5.35 26.05
C THR A 118 -2.20 4.32 27.11
N ARG A 119 -1.51 4.76 28.15
CA ARG A 119 -1.23 3.97 29.35
C ARG A 119 -2.18 4.42 30.45
N THR A 120 -2.88 3.47 31.08
CA THR A 120 -3.76 3.72 32.23
C THR A 120 -3.35 2.82 33.38
N ASP A 121 -3.03 3.43 34.51
CA ASP A 121 -2.71 2.76 35.77
C ASP A 121 -3.59 3.36 36.90
N LYS A 122 -3.33 2.95 38.15
CA LYS A 122 -4.06 3.44 39.33
C LYS A 122 -3.93 4.95 39.57
N ASP A 123 -2.83 5.55 39.11
CA ASP A 123 -2.51 6.97 39.34
C ASP A 123 -3.06 7.87 38.22
N GLY A 124 -3.60 7.29 37.13
CA GLY A 124 -4.22 8.04 36.06
C GLY A 124 -3.98 7.48 34.66
N SER A 125 -4.17 8.34 33.67
CA SER A 125 -4.00 8.00 32.26
C SER A 125 -3.03 8.97 31.57
N VAL A 126 -2.03 8.41 30.90
CA VAL A 126 -1.04 9.15 30.11
C VAL A 126 -1.23 8.83 28.63
N ASN A 127 -1.34 9.89 27.82
CA ASN A 127 -1.48 9.77 26.38
C ASN A 127 -0.21 10.27 25.69
N SER A 128 0.33 9.47 24.80
CA SER A 128 1.43 9.83 23.88
C SER A 128 0.93 9.80 22.45
N LYS A 129 1.35 10.76 21.64
CA LYS A 129 1.05 10.81 20.20
C LYS A 129 2.36 10.97 19.45
N TYR A 130 2.54 10.17 18.42
CA TYR A 130 3.66 10.24 17.51
C TYR A 130 3.13 10.33 16.08
N SER A 131 3.70 11.22 15.28
CA SER A 131 3.37 11.34 13.86
C SER A 131 4.64 11.58 13.07
N ASN A 132 4.84 10.82 12.01
CA ASN A 132 5.98 10.96 11.13
C ASN A 132 5.54 10.82 9.67
N SER A 133 6.23 11.54 8.78
CA SER A 133 5.98 11.49 7.33
C SER A 133 7.31 11.48 6.60
N GLU A 134 7.48 10.53 5.69
CA GLU A 134 8.76 10.29 5.03
C GLU A 134 8.57 10.00 3.54
N TRP A 135 9.57 10.39 2.76
CA TRP A 135 9.74 9.99 1.37
C TRP A 135 10.82 8.91 1.29
N GLY A 136 10.65 7.99 0.36
CA GLY A 136 11.59 6.90 0.15
C GLY A 136 11.49 6.32 -1.24
N ALA A 137 12.22 5.24 -1.44
CA ALA A 137 12.14 4.42 -2.65
C ALA A 137 11.16 3.26 -2.45
N THR A 138 10.57 2.79 -3.54
CA THR A 138 9.84 1.53 -3.58
C THR A 138 10.38 0.69 -4.72
N TYR A 139 10.45 -0.62 -4.50
CA TYR A 139 10.72 -1.60 -5.55
C TYR A 139 9.89 -2.85 -5.25
N GLY A 140 9.48 -3.54 -6.31
CA GLY A 140 8.62 -4.69 -6.14
C GLY A 140 8.63 -5.60 -7.36
N ILE A 141 8.18 -6.81 -7.11
CA ILE A 141 7.98 -7.84 -8.13
C ILE A 141 6.65 -8.55 -7.90
N GLY A 142 6.09 -9.11 -8.96
CA GLY A 142 4.88 -9.90 -8.82
C GLY A 142 4.47 -10.59 -10.10
N ALA A 143 3.32 -11.23 -10.01
CA ALA A 143 2.66 -11.89 -11.11
C ALA A 143 1.22 -11.41 -11.23
N GLU A 144 0.73 -11.37 -12.45
CA GLU A 144 -0.65 -11.00 -12.74
C GLU A 144 -1.30 -11.99 -13.70
N PHE A 145 -2.59 -12.15 -13.50
CA PHE A 145 -3.47 -12.89 -14.37
C PHE A 145 -4.50 -11.93 -14.95
N LYS A 146 -4.74 -11.99 -16.26
CA LYS A 146 -5.77 -11.24 -16.98
C LYS A 146 -6.68 -12.21 -17.73
N SER A 147 -7.99 -12.06 -17.59
CA SER A 147 -8.94 -12.93 -18.33
C SER A 147 -8.84 -12.68 -19.84
N ILE A 148 -8.88 -13.74 -20.62
CA ILE A 148 -8.87 -13.66 -22.10
C ILE A 148 -10.11 -12.95 -22.60
N ARG A 149 -11.28 -13.30 -22.03
CA ARG A 149 -12.58 -12.75 -22.45
C ARG A 149 -12.95 -11.56 -21.56
N PRO A 150 -13.54 -10.50 -22.14
CA PRO A 150 -14.14 -9.44 -21.35
C PRO A 150 -15.23 -9.98 -20.43
N MET A 151 -15.31 -9.47 -19.21
CA MET A 151 -16.37 -9.82 -18.26
C MET A 151 -17.50 -8.78 -18.24
N PHE A 152 -17.15 -7.49 -18.41
CA PHE A 152 -18.11 -6.40 -18.43
C PHE A 152 -17.77 -5.44 -19.58
N GLY A 153 -18.61 -5.37 -20.63
CA GLY A 153 -18.33 -4.55 -21.80
C GLY A 153 -16.98 -4.91 -22.45
N HIS A 154 -16.04 -4.01 -22.43
CA HIS A 154 -14.67 -4.23 -22.92
C HIS A 154 -13.67 -4.56 -21.81
N SER A 155 -14.11 -4.50 -20.54
CA SER A 155 -13.22 -4.68 -19.39
C SER A 155 -12.93 -6.14 -19.12
N LYS A 156 -11.65 -6.47 -18.93
CA LYS A 156 -11.17 -7.80 -18.56
C LYS A 156 -10.90 -7.87 -17.07
N PHE A 157 -11.20 -9.00 -16.45
CA PHE A 157 -10.83 -9.24 -15.06
C PHE A 157 -9.32 -9.38 -14.93
N MET A 158 -8.76 -8.84 -13.86
CA MET A 158 -7.35 -8.92 -13.51
C MET A 158 -7.17 -9.29 -12.05
N ALA A 159 -6.29 -10.24 -11.77
CA ALA A 159 -5.84 -10.58 -10.43
C ALA A 159 -4.33 -10.48 -10.35
N ARG A 160 -3.81 -10.06 -9.20
CA ARG A 160 -2.39 -9.82 -8.99
C ARG A 160 -1.96 -10.28 -7.62
N VAL A 161 -0.78 -10.90 -7.57
CA VAL A 161 0.02 -11.11 -6.37
C VAL A 161 1.35 -10.41 -6.54
N GLY A 162 1.79 -9.65 -5.53
CA GLY A 162 3.05 -8.93 -5.60
C GLY A 162 3.68 -8.73 -4.24
N PHE A 163 4.96 -8.49 -4.25
CA PHE A 163 5.74 -8.18 -3.07
C PHE A 163 6.43 -6.83 -3.28
N ASP A 164 6.05 -5.83 -2.49
CA ASP A 164 6.56 -4.48 -2.54
C ASP A 164 7.46 -4.19 -1.34
N PHE A 165 8.66 -3.72 -1.61
CA PHE A 165 9.59 -3.22 -0.62
C PHE A 165 9.52 -1.69 -0.59
N TYR A 166 9.61 -1.14 0.61
CA TYR A 166 9.66 0.29 0.85
C TYR A 166 10.90 0.61 1.66
N ASP A 167 11.77 1.46 1.12
CA ASP A 167 12.99 1.95 1.78
C ASP A 167 12.81 3.44 2.07
N TYR A 168 12.57 3.75 3.34
CA TYR A 168 12.42 5.12 3.82
C TYR A 168 13.69 5.55 4.54
N ASN A 169 14.25 6.68 4.16
CA ASN A 169 15.47 7.23 4.70
C ASN A 169 15.15 7.98 6.02
N SER A 170 14.79 7.23 7.05
CA SER A 170 14.49 7.78 8.37
C SER A 170 15.79 8.12 9.11
N GLY A 171 16.06 9.39 9.33
CA GLY A 171 17.23 9.86 10.09
C GLY A 171 17.32 9.27 11.49
N GLY A 172 17.85 8.05 11.59
CA GLY A 172 18.21 7.40 12.85
C GLY A 172 17.23 6.39 13.45
N LEU A 173 16.04 6.22 12.92
CA LEU A 173 15.14 5.14 13.28
C LEU A 173 14.98 4.23 12.06
N ASN A 174 15.68 3.09 12.07
CA ASN A 174 15.50 1.99 11.08
C ASN A 174 14.11 1.38 11.18
N LEU A 175 13.07 2.21 11.17
CA LEU A 175 11.74 1.74 11.43
C LEU A 175 11.14 1.00 10.25
N ILE A 176 11.69 1.09 9.01
CA ILE A 176 10.84 0.60 7.93
C ILE A 176 11.60 0.23 6.65
N ASN A 177 12.37 -0.82 6.69
CA ASN A 177 12.57 -1.64 5.50
C ASN A 177 11.48 -2.72 5.53
N GLU A 178 10.28 -2.37 5.05
CA GLU A 178 9.12 -3.23 5.15
C GLU A 178 8.76 -3.82 3.80
N GLY A 179 8.65 -5.15 3.76
CA GLY A 179 8.01 -5.85 2.65
C GLY A 179 6.50 -5.94 2.86
N THR A 180 5.72 -5.71 1.82
CA THR A 180 4.27 -5.88 1.82
C THR A 180 3.88 -6.88 0.75
N LEU A 181 3.27 -7.99 1.15
CA LEU A 181 2.63 -8.93 0.23
C LEU A 181 1.25 -8.39 -0.15
N GLY A 182 1.03 -8.11 -1.42
CA GLY A 182 -0.24 -7.63 -1.97
C GLY A 182 -1.00 -8.73 -2.70
N LEU A 183 -2.29 -8.86 -2.39
CA LEU A 183 -3.24 -9.68 -3.13
C LEU A 183 -4.36 -8.76 -3.62
N GLN A 184 -4.49 -8.62 -4.93
CA GLN A 184 -5.39 -7.64 -5.53
C GLN A 184 -6.20 -8.26 -6.67
N ALA A 185 -7.41 -7.73 -6.87
CA ALA A 185 -8.24 -8.04 -8.03
C ALA A 185 -8.96 -6.78 -8.51
N GLY A 186 -9.32 -6.76 -9.78
CA GLY A 186 -10.01 -5.64 -10.40
C GLY A 186 -10.19 -5.81 -11.90
N PHE A 187 -10.09 -4.71 -12.62
CA PHE A 187 -10.37 -4.69 -14.05
C PHE A 187 -9.33 -3.87 -14.82
N THR A 188 -9.12 -4.29 -16.07
CA THR A 188 -8.41 -3.52 -17.09
C THR A 188 -9.42 -3.09 -18.18
N PHE A 189 -9.18 -1.91 -18.75
CA PHE A 189 -10.07 -1.22 -19.69
C PHE A 189 -9.37 -0.94 -21.00
#